data_f69c23cb229b0c6a4d7f67d36d477ae1
#
_entry.id   f69c23cb229b0c6a4d7f67d36d477ae1
#
_cell.length_a   1.000
_cell.length_b   1.000
_cell.length_c   1.000
_cell.angle_alpha   90.00
_cell.angle_beta   90.00
_cell.angle_gamma   90.00
#
_symmetry.space_group_name_H-M   'P 1'
#
loop_
_entity.id
_entity.type
_entity.pdbx_description
1 polymer ?
#
loop_
_entity_poly.entity_id
_entity_poly.type
_entity_poly.pdbx_seq_one_letter_code
_entity_poly.pdbx_strand_id
1 'polypeptide(L)'
;MRHQKKTVKLGRTAEHRKALLANQVCSLIEHQRIKTTLAKAKAVRPLAERMVTLGKNGSIHARRTALATLRQKSAVKKLFDDIAPRSAERNGGYTRIVKLGQRKSDSAPMAFVEWVDMAEVIEEKPSEEKKAKRKDAEPKPKKTEPEAMTPKEQEPAAEEEAPAETPAPVEEPKSKKRRWFGRKSDADK
;
A
#
# COMPACT_ATOMS: atom_id res chain seq x y z
N MET A 1 -1.78 40.11 8.33
CA MET A 1 -0.97 39.13 9.09
C MET A 1 -0.54 37.96 8.19
N ARG A 2 0.75 37.68 8.02
CA ARG A 2 1.22 36.52 7.25
C ARG A 2 1.30 35.31 8.17
N HIS A 3 0.32 34.41 8.09
CA HIS A 3 0.44 33.11 8.76
C HIS A 3 1.41 32.24 7.95
N GLN A 4 2.67 32.14 8.35
CA GLN A 4 3.66 31.26 7.73
C GLN A 4 3.28 29.78 7.98
N LYS A 5 2.38 29.26 7.16
CA LYS A 5 2.04 27.82 7.20
C LYS A 5 3.21 27.04 6.57
N LYS A 6 3.99 26.36 7.39
CA LYS A 6 5.11 25.46 6.98
C LYS A 6 4.66 24.22 6.21
N THR A 7 3.47 24.23 5.61
CA THR A 7 2.94 23.07 4.90
C THR A 7 3.55 22.96 3.51
N VAL A 8 4.35 21.95 3.29
CA VAL A 8 4.94 21.64 1.96
C VAL A 8 3.85 21.14 1.04
N LYS A 9 3.51 21.92 0.00
CA LYS A 9 2.40 21.59 -0.93
C LYS A 9 2.74 20.47 -1.91
N LEU A 10 4.01 20.23 -2.22
CA LEU A 10 4.52 19.19 -3.14
C LEU A 10 3.93 19.26 -4.56
N GLY A 11 3.45 20.43 -5.01
CA GLY A 11 2.82 20.59 -6.32
C GLY A 11 1.52 19.79 -6.49
N ARG A 12 0.78 19.46 -5.40
CA ARG A 12 -0.39 18.57 -5.40
C ARG A 12 -1.60 19.21 -4.74
N THR A 13 -2.81 18.79 -5.15
CA THR A 13 -4.07 19.09 -4.46
C THR A 13 -4.03 18.54 -3.03
N ALA A 14 -4.90 19.06 -2.17
CA ALA A 14 -4.90 18.67 -0.75
C ALA A 14 -5.17 17.16 -0.55
N GLU A 15 -6.10 16.61 -1.32
CA GLU A 15 -6.48 15.19 -1.24
C GLU A 15 -5.38 14.26 -1.75
N HIS A 16 -4.83 14.57 -2.93
CA HIS A 16 -3.71 13.81 -3.51
C HIS A 16 -2.48 13.85 -2.59
N ARG A 17 -2.20 14.99 -1.93
CA ARG A 17 -1.10 15.11 -0.96
C ARG A 17 -1.34 14.25 0.28
N LYS A 18 -2.58 14.23 0.83
CA LYS A 18 -2.94 13.35 1.95
C LYS A 18 -2.75 11.88 1.59
N ALA A 19 -3.25 11.46 0.43
CA ALA A 19 -3.11 10.09 -0.04
C ALA A 19 -1.63 9.71 -0.25
N LEU A 20 -0.82 10.57 -0.87
CA LEU A 20 0.61 10.35 -1.06
C LEU A 20 1.34 10.14 0.26
N LEU A 21 1.09 11.00 1.26
CA LEU A 21 1.75 10.90 2.55
C LEU A 21 1.31 9.64 3.32
N ALA A 22 0.01 9.29 3.25
CA ALA A 22 -0.51 8.06 3.84
C ALA A 22 0.17 6.82 3.24
N ASN A 23 0.22 6.72 1.90
CA ASN A 23 0.86 5.61 1.21
C ASN A 23 2.36 5.50 1.54
N GLN A 24 3.08 6.63 1.63
CA GLN A 24 4.49 6.62 2.02
C GLN A 24 4.69 6.14 3.47
N VAL A 25 3.78 6.49 4.39
CA VAL A 25 3.84 5.97 5.77
C VAL A 25 3.52 4.48 5.79
N CYS A 26 2.54 4.01 5.00
CA CYS A 26 2.26 2.58 4.89
C CYS A 26 3.48 1.80 4.38
N SER A 27 4.11 2.28 3.29
CA SER A 27 5.35 1.67 2.78
C SER A 27 6.49 1.71 3.81
N LEU A 28 6.60 2.78 4.61
CA LEU A 28 7.59 2.86 5.68
C LEU A 28 7.33 1.84 6.80
N ILE A 29 6.08 1.57 7.14
CA ILE A 29 5.67 0.55 8.11
C ILE A 29 5.98 -0.85 7.58
N GLU A 30 5.74 -1.10 6.29
CA GLU A 30 5.96 -2.40 5.66
C GLU A 30 7.45 -2.74 5.51
N HIS A 31 8.22 -1.79 4.99
CA HIS A 31 9.62 -1.99 4.61
C HIS A 31 10.64 -1.45 5.62
N GLN A 32 10.18 -0.80 6.69
CA GLN A 32 11.01 -0.16 7.75
C GLN A 32 11.94 0.96 7.25
N ARG A 33 12.34 0.95 5.99
CA ARG A 33 13.19 1.94 5.32
C ARG A 33 12.72 2.18 3.89
N ILE A 34 12.55 3.46 3.50
CA ILE A 34 12.14 3.83 2.15
C ILE A 34 13.06 4.88 1.55
N LYS A 35 13.31 4.80 0.24
CA LYS A 35 14.06 5.80 -0.54
C LYS A 35 13.09 6.76 -1.23
N THR A 36 13.24 8.07 -0.97
CA THR A 36 12.36 9.09 -1.55
C THR A 36 13.10 10.41 -1.75
N THR A 37 12.44 11.42 -2.33
CA THR A 37 13.04 12.75 -2.43
C THR A 37 13.06 13.45 -1.07
N LEU A 38 14.06 14.28 -0.81
CA LEU A 38 14.23 14.99 0.47
C LEU A 38 12.99 15.82 0.87
N ALA A 39 12.32 16.46 -0.12
CA ALA A 39 11.10 17.23 0.14
C ALA A 39 9.96 16.34 0.65
N LYS A 40 9.76 15.15 0.04
CA LYS A 40 8.77 14.17 0.49
C LYS A 40 9.15 13.60 1.86
N ALA A 41 10.42 13.24 2.07
CA ALA A 41 10.93 12.75 3.35
C ALA A 41 10.60 13.71 4.50
N LYS A 42 10.89 15.01 4.32
CA LYS A 42 10.56 16.05 5.31
C LYS A 42 9.04 16.18 5.54
N ALA A 43 8.21 15.96 4.53
CA ALA A 43 6.76 16.06 4.65
C ALA A 43 6.12 14.81 5.30
N VAL A 44 6.70 13.62 5.11
CA VAL A 44 6.23 12.35 5.69
C VAL A 44 6.53 12.27 7.19
N ARG A 45 7.69 12.75 7.61
CA ARG A 45 8.17 12.65 8.99
C ARG A 45 7.12 13.02 10.05
N PRO A 46 6.44 14.19 10.02
CA PRO A 46 5.47 14.55 11.05
C PRO A 46 4.27 13.59 11.11
N LEU A 47 3.85 13.06 9.96
CA LEU A 47 2.76 12.10 9.90
C LEU A 47 3.18 10.75 10.47
N ALA A 48 4.36 10.26 10.12
CA ALA A 48 4.91 9.02 10.64
C ALA A 48 5.07 9.08 12.18
N GLU A 49 5.64 10.14 12.70
CA GLU A 49 5.80 10.34 14.14
C GLU A 49 4.47 10.39 14.87
N ARG A 50 3.46 11.06 14.30
CA ARG A 50 2.10 11.06 14.85
C ARG A 50 1.49 9.66 14.88
N MET A 51 1.71 8.82 13.87
CA MET A 51 1.21 7.45 13.85
C MET A 51 1.83 6.61 14.97
N VAL A 52 3.14 6.74 15.23
CA VAL A 52 3.80 6.06 16.34
C VAL A 52 3.25 6.53 17.69
N THR A 53 3.03 7.82 17.86
CA THR A 53 2.41 8.36 19.10
C THR A 53 1.00 7.77 19.33
N LEU A 54 0.18 7.64 18.28
CA LEU A 54 -1.11 6.96 18.37
C LEU A 54 -0.95 5.46 18.69
N GLY A 55 0.07 4.82 18.11
CA GLY A 55 0.43 3.42 18.40
C GLY A 55 0.75 3.21 19.88
N LYS A 56 1.55 4.07 20.47
CA LYS A 56 1.92 4.05 21.91
C LYS A 56 0.70 4.20 22.83
N ASN A 57 -0.27 5.03 22.45
CA ASN A 57 -1.51 5.18 23.25
C ASN A 57 -2.37 3.92 23.26
N GLY A 58 -2.26 3.03 22.27
CA GLY A 58 -2.89 1.71 22.25
C GLY A 58 -4.43 1.66 22.26
N SER A 59 -5.11 2.79 22.47
CA SER A 59 -6.56 2.84 22.65
C SER A 59 -7.32 2.50 21.35
N ILE A 60 -8.57 2.03 21.49
CA ILE A 60 -9.46 1.76 20.33
C ILE A 60 -9.65 3.04 19.50
N HIS A 61 -9.75 4.19 20.14
CA HIS A 61 -9.86 5.48 19.45
C HIS A 61 -8.60 5.77 18.62
N ALA A 62 -7.40 5.54 19.18
CA ALA A 62 -6.14 5.71 18.47
C ALA A 62 -6.06 4.79 17.25
N ARG A 63 -6.47 3.51 17.36
CA ARG A 63 -6.55 2.57 16.22
C ARG A 63 -7.50 3.05 15.12
N ARG A 64 -8.69 3.55 15.50
CA ARG A 64 -9.66 4.12 14.53
C ARG A 64 -9.10 5.35 13.83
N THR A 65 -8.43 6.24 14.54
CA THR A 65 -7.80 7.46 14.00
C THR A 65 -6.65 7.11 13.04
N ALA A 66 -5.81 6.15 13.41
CA ALA A 66 -4.74 5.65 12.54
C ALA A 66 -5.31 5.01 11.27
N LEU A 67 -6.36 4.18 11.38
CA LEU A 67 -7.04 3.57 10.23
C LEU A 67 -7.67 4.61 9.31
N ALA A 68 -8.33 5.63 9.84
CA ALA A 68 -8.90 6.73 9.06
C ALA A 68 -7.83 7.50 8.26
N THR A 69 -6.61 7.58 8.80
CA THR A 69 -5.49 8.28 8.15
C THR A 69 -4.77 7.41 7.11
N LEU A 70 -4.41 6.18 7.47
CA LEU A 70 -3.61 5.26 6.65
C LEU A 70 -4.46 4.47 5.65
N ARG A 71 -5.73 4.20 5.97
CA ARG A 71 -6.70 3.45 5.16
C ARG A 71 -6.32 1.98 4.87
N GLN A 72 -5.23 1.48 5.43
CA GLN A 72 -4.75 0.10 5.28
C GLN A 72 -4.74 -0.61 6.63
N LYS A 73 -5.51 -1.70 6.74
CA LYS A 73 -5.63 -2.48 7.98
C LYS A 73 -4.33 -3.21 8.34
N SER A 74 -3.63 -3.76 7.35
CA SER A 74 -2.34 -4.46 7.53
C SER A 74 -1.27 -3.55 8.13
N ALA A 75 -1.10 -2.35 7.55
CA ALA A 75 -0.15 -1.37 8.05
C ALA A 75 -0.49 -0.91 9.47
N VAL A 76 -1.78 -0.68 9.77
CA VAL A 76 -2.20 -0.32 11.14
C VAL A 76 -1.89 -1.45 12.11
N LYS A 77 -2.19 -2.72 11.76
CA LYS A 77 -1.86 -3.87 12.62
C LYS A 77 -0.36 -3.88 12.92
N LYS A 78 0.50 -3.85 11.89
CA LYS A 78 1.97 -3.86 12.05
C LYS A 78 2.48 -2.66 12.88
N LEU A 79 1.87 -1.48 12.72
CA LEU A 79 2.22 -0.30 13.52
C LEU A 79 2.02 -0.52 15.01
N PHE A 80 0.87 -1.09 15.42
CA PHE A 80 0.54 -1.30 16.83
C PHE A 80 1.22 -2.52 17.44
N ASP A 81 1.45 -3.57 16.66
CA ASP A 81 2.00 -4.83 17.15
C ASP A 81 3.54 -4.82 17.16
N ASP A 82 4.19 -4.17 16.17
CA ASP A 82 5.64 -4.18 16.01
C ASP A 82 6.31 -2.85 16.36
N ILE A 83 5.89 -1.74 15.71
CA ILE A 83 6.64 -0.48 15.74
C ILE A 83 6.41 0.28 17.05
N ALA A 84 5.17 0.32 17.53
CA ALA A 84 4.82 1.05 18.74
C ALA A 84 5.51 0.48 20.01
N PRO A 85 5.56 -0.86 20.22
CA PRO A 85 6.28 -1.43 21.36
C PRO A 85 7.78 -1.14 21.34
N ARG A 86 8.44 -1.21 20.15
CA ARG A 86 9.87 -0.92 20.01
C ARG A 86 10.22 0.53 20.37
N SER A 87 9.32 1.46 20.08
CA SER A 87 9.51 2.89 20.34
C SER A 87 8.94 3.33 21.70
N ALA A 88 8.59 2.37 22.59
CA ALA A 88 7.90 2.69 23.86
C ALA A 88 8.73 3.63 24.77
N GLU A 89 10.04 3.42 24.86
CA GLU A 89 10.95 4.19 25.72
C GLU A 89 11.28 5.57 25.16
N ARG A 90 11.14 5.77 23.84
CA ARG A 90 11.53 7.01 23.16
C ARG A 90 10.42 8.05 23.24
N ASN A 91 10.72 9.27 23.66
CA ASN A 91 9.76 10.36 23.79
C ASN A 91 9.61 11.23 22.53
N GLY A 92 9.94 10.71 21.35
CA GLY A 92 9.83 11.41 20.07
C GLY A 92 11.04 11.18 19.17
N GLY A 93 10.98 11.70 17.91
CA GLY A 93 12.06 11.49 16.98
C GLY A 93 12.20 10.02 16.52
N TYR A 94 11.06 9.36 16.30
CA TYR A 94 11.01 7.94 15.92
C TYR A 94 11.56 7.67 14.52
N THR A 95 11.72 8.71 13.69
CA THR A 95 12.18 8.59 12.32
C THR A 95 13.48 9.33 12.08
N ARG A 96 14.35 8.76 11.24
CA ARG A 96 15.61 9.35 10.80
C ARG A 96 15.57 9.59 9.29
N ILE A 97 16.14 10.71 8.84
CA ILE A 97 16.30 11.03 7.42
C ILE A 97 17.80 11.04 7.10
N VAL A 98 18.23 10.10 6.26
CA VAL A 98 19.62 9.99 5.78
C VAL A 98 19.68 10.53 4.35
N LYS A 99 20.47 11.58 4.10
CA LYS A 99 20.63 12.16 2.77
C LYS A 99 21.51 11.27 1.89
N LEU A 100 21.12 11.07 0.62
CA LEU A 100 21.82 10.19 -0.33
C LEU A 100 22.54 10.95 -1.46
N GLY A 101 22.34 12.27 -1.56
CA GLY A 101 22.82 13.04 -2.70
C GLY A 101 21.74 13.25 -3.76
N GLN A 102 22.13 13.49 -5.00
CA GLN A 102 21.24 13.81 -6.11
C GLN A 102 20.95 12.57 -6.96
N ARG A 103 19.75 12.51 -7.53
CA ARG A 103 19.37 11.48 -8.49
C ARG A 103 19.98 11.79 -9.86
N LYS A 104 20.50 10.77 -10.56
CA LYS A 104 21.23 10.97 -11.83
C LYS A 104 20.38 11.57 -12.95
N SER A 105 19.06 11.29 -12.96
CA SER A 105 18.16 11.70 -14.05
C SER A 105 17.75 13.17 -14.02
N ASP A 106 17.45 13.72 -12.84
CA ASP A 106 16.84 15.05 -12.67
C ASP A 106 17.49 15.85 -11.53
N SER A 107 18.64 15.42 -11.02
CA SER A 107 19.37 16.06 -9.93
C SER A 107 18.54 16.31 -8.66
N ALA A 108 17.37 15.65 -8.51
CA ALA A 108 16.56 15.80 -7.33
C ALA A 108 17.28 15.25 -6.09
N PRO A 109 17.34 16.00 -4.96
CA PRO A 109 17.94 15.52 -3.73
C PRO A 109 17.15 14.34 -3.16
N MET A 110 17.82 13.20 -2.97
CA MET A 110 17.25 11.96 -2.46
C MET A 110 17.59 11.77 -0.99
N ALA A 111 16.74 11.03 -0.29
CA ALA A 111 16.97 10.65 1.09
C ALA A 111 16.31 9.30 1.40
N PHE A 112 16.88 8.57 2.37
CA PHE A 112 16.18 7.50 3.07
C PHE A 112 15.38 8.09 4.23
N VAL A 113 14.21 7.52 4.46
CA VAL A 113 13.45 7.65 5.70
C VAL A 113 13.41 6.27 6.34
N GLU A 114 13.77 6.17 7.60
CA GLU A 114 13.84 4.93 8.35
C GLU A 114 13.35 5.13 9.78
N TRP A 115 12.88 4.06 10.41
CA TRP A 115 12.63 4.06 11.85
C TRP A 115 13.97 4.01 12.59
N VAL A 116 14.08 4.70 13.70
CA VAL A 116 15.32 4.71 14.51
C VAL A 116 15.48 3.37 15.22
N ASP A 117 14.38 2.85 15.75
CA ASP A 117 14.32 1.57 16.46
C ASP A 117 13.94 0.45 15.46
N MET A 118 14.81 0.24 14.46
CA MET A 118 14.65 -0.88 13.52
C MET A 118 14.92 -2.19 14.25
N ALA A 119 14.13 -3.24 13.94
CA ALA A 119 14.60 -4.58 14.20
C ALA A 119 15.90 -4.74 13.40
N GLU A 120 16.94 -5.24 14.03
CA GLU A 120 18.08 -5.72 13.28
C GLU A 120 17.58 -6.80 12.33
N VAL A 121 17.44 -6.42 11.06
CA VAL A 121 17.29 -7.41 10.01
C VAL A 121 18.66 -8.07 9.99
N ILE A 122 18.75 -9.21 10.60
CA ILE A 122 19.84 -10.16 10.33
C ILE A 122 19.65 -10.41 8.82
N GLU A 123 20.44 -9.72 8.00
CA GLU A 123 20.64 -10.11 6.62
C GLU A 123 21.24 -11.51 6.69
N GLU A 124 20.40 -12.53 6.62
CA GLU A 124 20.83 -13.85 6.23
C GLU A 124 21.44 -13.68 4.85
N LYS A 125 22.77 -13.46 4.82
CA LYS A 125 23.54 -13.62 3.61
C LYS A 125 23.12 -14.97 3.05
N PRO A 126 22.63 -15.02 1.80
CA PRO A 126 22.32 -16.31 1.20
C PRO A 126 23.58 -17.14 1.28
N SER A 127 23.54 -18.16 2.13
CA SER A 127 24.65 -19.07 2.35
C SER A 127 25.02 -19.65 1.00
N GLU A 128 26.30 -19.55 0.65
CA GLU A 128 26.90 -20.08 -0.57
C GLU A 128 26.77 -21.60 -0.71
N GLU A 129 26.16 -22.28 0.26
CA GLU A 129 25.97 -23.73 0.27
C GLU A 129 24.97 -24.26 -0.81
N LYS A 130 24.20 -23.41 -1.48
CA LYS A 130 23.34 -23.90 -2.59
C LYS A 130 24.04 -23.95 -3.95
N LYS A 131 25.32 -23.54 -4.05
CA LYS A 131 26.08 -23.67 -5.32
C LYS A 131 26.88 -24.96 -5.46
N ALA A 132 27.06 -25.73 -4.39
CA ALA A 132 27.86 -26.94 -4.41
C ALA A 132 27.06 -28.21 -4.81
N LYS A 133 25.74 -28.20 -4.83
CA LYS A 133 24.91 -29.39 -5.17
C LYS A 133 24.36 -29.40 -6.60
N ARG A 134 24.83 -28.55 -7.50
CA ARG A 134 24.42 -28.55 -8.91
C ARG A 134 25.51 -28.95 -9.91
N LYS A 135 26.62 -29.51 -9.45
CA LYS A 135 27.75 -29.93 -10.35
C LYS A 135 27.90 -31.44 -10.56
N ASP A 136 27.06 -32.28 -9.99
CA ASP A 136 27.13 -33.72 -10.23
C ASP A 136 25.78 -34.25 -10.74
N ALA A 137 25.43 -33.93 -11.95
CA ALA A 137 24.45 -34.66 -12.74
C ALA A 137 24.63 -34.31 -14.22
N GLU A 138 25.68 -34.91 -14.81
CA GLU A 138 25.85 -34.95 -16.26
C GLU A 138 25.12 -36.17 -16.80
N PRO A 139 24.27 -36.03 -17.84
CA PRO A 139 23.52 -37.13 -18.42
C PRO A 139 24.29 -37.78 -19.53
N LYS A 140 24.50 -39.09 -19.46
CA LYS A 140 24.90 -39.88 -20.62
C LYS A 140 23.70 -40.21 -21.52
N PRO A 141 23.90 -40.21 -22.86
CA PRO A 141 22.86 -40.42 -23.84
C PRO A 141 22.66 -41.90 -24.18
N LYS A 142 21.41 -42.32 -24.42
CA LYS A 142 21.13 -43.49 -25.25
C LYS A 142 19.99 -43.23 -26.20
N LYS A 143 20.36 -43.38 -27.46
CA LYS A 143 19.55 -43.51 -28.66
C LYS A 143 18.56 -44.67 -28.54
N THR A 144 17.40 -44.52 -29.10
CA THR A 144 16.89 -45.27 -30.27
C THR A 144 15.44 -44.82 -30.57
N GLU A 145 15.25 -44.36 -31.80
CA GLU A 145 14.02 -44.35 -32.59
C GLU A 145 13.81 -45.78 -33.18
N PRO A 146 12.76 -46.10 -33.99
CA PRO A 146 11.49 -45.44 -34.34
C PRO A 146 10.25 -46.38 -34.40
N GLU A 147 9.20 -45.88 -35.02
CA GLU A 147 8.03 -46.48 -35.73
C GLU A 147 6.69 -46.23 -35.05
N ALA A 148 5.93 -45.35 -35.62
CA ALA A 148 4.98 -45.43 -36.72
C ALA A 148 3.64 -46.07 -36.32
N MET A 149 2.55 -45.33 -36.35
CA MET A 149 1.39 -45.45 -37.22
C MET A 149 0.16 -44.70 -36.68
N THR A 150 -0.30 -43.77 -37.44
CA THR A 150 -1.63 -43.18 -37.55
C THR A 150 -2.64 -44.19 -38.15
N PRO A 151 -3.91 -43.92 -38.44
CA PRO A 151 -4.92 -43.00 -37.88
C PRO A 151 -6.33 -43.66 -37.71
N LYS A 152 -7.33 -42.92 -37.23
CA LYS A 152 -8.75 -42.92 -37.61
C LYS A 152 -9.56 -42.17 -36.54
N GLU A 153 -10.05 -40.99 -36.86
CA GLU A 153 -11.29 -40.66 -37.59
C GLU A 153 -12.55 -41.32 -37.02
N GLN A 154 -13.42 -40.50 -36.38
CA GLN A 154 -14.87 -40.45 -36.66
C GLN A 154 -15.56 -39.49 -35.66
N GLU A 155 -15.97 -38.33 -36.16
CA GLU A 155 -17.27 -37.72 -35.86
C GLU A 155 -18.37 -38.58 -36.49
N PRO A 156 -19.67 -38.45 -36.23
CA PRO A 156 -20.42 -37.21 -36.05
C PRO A 156 -21.68 -37.28 -35.15
N ALA A 157 -22.19 -36.08 -34.88
CA ALA A 157 -23.58 -35.64 -35.00
C ALA A 157 -24.63 -35.96 -33.90
N ALA A 158 -25.31 -34.95 -33.67
CA ALA A 158 -26.74 -34.62 -33.62
C ALA A 158 -27.29 -34.26 -32.24
N GLU A 159 -27.72 -32.97 -32.18
CA GLU A 159 -29.10 -32.48 -32.02
C GLU A 159 -29.74 -32.84 -30.65
N GLU A 160 -30.22 -31.88 -29.89
CA GLU A 160 -31.48 -31.15 -30.01
C GLU A 160 -31.71 -30.19 -28.83
N GLU A 161 -32.18 -29.05 -29.20
CA GLU A 161 -33.23 -28.17 -28.64
C GLU A 161 -33.02 -27.43 -27.30
N ALA A 162 -33.10 -26.11 -27.49
CA ALA A 162 -33.47 -25.08 -26.52
C ALA A 162 -35.00 -25.25 -26.15
N PRO A 163 -35.46 -24.66 -25.06
CA PRO A 163 -36.05 -23.33 -25.26
C PRO A 163 -35.74 -22.31 -24.16
N ALA A 164 -35.87 -21.08 -24.62
CA ALA A 164 -35.82 -19.82 -23.94
C ALA A 164 -36.77 -19.70 -22.75
N GLU A 165 -36.27 -19.08 -21.65
CA GLU A 165 -37.11 -18.31 -20.76
C GLU A 165 -36.42 -16.97 -20.43
N THR A 166 -37.06 -15.94 -20.87
CA THR A 166 -36.77 -14.54 -20.54
C THR A 166 -37.22 -14.22 -19.12
N PRO A 167 -36.41 -13.61 -18.26
CA PRO A 167 -36.93 -12.96 -17.08
C PRO A 167 -37.28 -11.48 -17.38
N ALA A 168 -38.46 -11.12 -16.91
CA ALA A 168 -39.10 -9.82 -16.96
C ALA A 168 -38.29 -8.69 -16.27
N PRO A 169 -38.58 -7.42 -16.59
CA PRO A 169 -37.81 -6.27 -16.13
C PRO A 169 -38.09 -5.96 -14.67
N VAL A 170 -37.02 -5.78 -13.90
CA VAL A 170 -37.06 -5.33 -12.52
C VAL A 170 -37.29 -3.81 -12.51
N GLU A 171 -38.38 -3.39 -11.87
CA GLU A 171 -38.78 -2.00 -11.64
C GLU A 171 -37.73 -1.27 -10.77
N GLU A 172 -37.33 -0.09 -11.23
CA GLU A 172 -36.52 0.85 -10.46
C GLU A 172 -37.36 1.52 -9.35
N PRO A 173 -36.84 1.61 -8.10
CA PRO A 173 -37.53 2.40 -7.07
C PRO A 173 -37.34 3.90 -7.28
N LYS A 174 -38.45 4.60 -7.50
CA LYS A 174 -38.60 6.06 -7.65
C LYS A 174 -37.95 6.79 -6.48
N SER A 175 -36.98 7.67 -6.77
CA SER A 175 -36.34 8.60 -5.85
C SER A 175 -37.33 9.57 -5.23
N LYS A 176 -37.52 9.55 -3.92
CA LYS A 176 -38.28 10.53 -3.16
C LYS A 176 -37.56 11.88 -3.15
N LYS A 177 -38.05 12.84 -3.88
CA LYS A 177 -37.67 14.27 -3.80
C LYS A 177 -37.96 14.80 -2.39
N ARG A 178 -36.91 15.08 -1.64
CA ARG A 178 -37.00 15.80 -0.36
C ARG A 178 -37.33 17.26 -0.67
N ARG A 179 -38.56 17.67 -0.32
CA ARG A 179 -39.04 19.08 -0.37
C ARG A 179 -38.21 19.86 0.67
N TRP A 180 -37.47 20.85 0.19
CA TRP A 180 -36.81 21.85 1.03
C TRP A 180 -37.90 22.84 1.45
N PHE A 181 -38.18 22.92 2.75
CA PHE A 181 -39.02 23.97 3.32
C PHE A 181 -38.21 25.28 3.36
N GLY A 182 -38.65 26.22 2.56
CA GLY A 182 -38.22 27.62 2.64
C GLY A 182 -38.75 28.24 3.91
N ARG A 183 -37.84 28.79 4.71
CA ARG A 183 -38.19 29.63 5.85
C ARG A 183 -38.42 31.06 5.34
N LYS A 184 -39.69 31.52 5.37
CA LYS A 184 -40.06 32.91 5.16
C LYS A 184 -39.52 33.74 6.34
N SER A 185 -38.84 34.82 6.00
CA SER A 185 -38.54 35.92 6.90
C SER A 185 -39.77 36.84 6.92
N ASP A 186 -40.44 36.95 8.06
CA ASP A 186 -41.36 38.04 8.33
C ASP A 186 -40.57 39.15 9.05
N ALA A 187 -40.38 40.24 8.33
CA ALA A 187 -40.12 41.56 8.86
C ALA A 187 -41.47 42.20 9.11
N ASP A 188 -41.73 42.61 10.35
CA ASP A 188 -42.45 43.82 10.68
C ASP A 188 -42.64 44.00 12.19
N LYS A 189 -42.10 45.00 12.72
CA LYS A 189 -42.45 46.06 13.63
C LYS A 189 -41.36 46.43 14.56
#